data_d7a83b15f35403ce474d30d35c3d753d
#
_entry.id   d7a83b15f35403ce474d30d35c3d753d
#
_cell.length_a   1.000
_cell.length_b   1.000
_cell.length_c   1.000
_cell.angle_alpha   90.00
_cell.angle_beta   90.00
_cell.angle_gamma   90.00
#
_symmetry.space_group_name_H-M   'P 1'
#
loop_
_entity.id
_entity.type
_entity.pdbx_description
1 polymer ?
#
loop_
_entity_poly.entity_id
_entity_poly.type
_entity_poly.pdbx_seq_one_letter_code
_entity_poly.pdbx_strand_id
1 'polypeptide(L)'
;MNITAEQPRIKPSKEQLKQEYKQMLALVEHNGSRPAKCNPITEAAKQFGYTRPGIARLMNGKVDRWKPQHFMIYDFLKAYLT
;
A
#
# COMPACT_ATOMS: atom_id res chain seq x y z
N MET A 1 9.05 -28.49 -6.78
CA MET A 1 8.95 -27.89 -6.29
C MET A 1 8.87 -26.86 -6.12
N ASN A 2 8.90 -26.50 -5.81
CA ASN A 2 8.84 -25.60 -5.51
C ASN A 2 8.91 -24.75 -4.87
N ILE A 3 8.89 -24.81 -4.72
CA ILE A 3 9.29 -24.19 -3.73
C ILE A 3 9.63 -22.83 -3.73
N THR A 4 9.92 -22.28 -4.79
CA THR A 4 10.17 -20.91 -4.90
C THR A 4 9.11 -20.07 -4.34
N ALA A 5 7.92 -20.54 -4.35
CA ALA A 5 6.83 -19.80 -3.77
C ALA A 5 7.05 -19.53 -2.31
N GLU A 6 7.97 -20.27 -1.73
CA GLU A 6 8.21 -20.12 -0.35
C GLU A 6 9.23 -19.07 0.00
N GLN A 7 9.83 -18.46 -0.97
CA GLN A 7 10.81 -17.43 -0.68
C GLN A 7 10.18 -16.27 0.01
N PRO A 8 10.71 -15.85 1.17
CA PRO A 8 10.14 -14.71 1.85
C PRO A 8 10.43 -13.45 1.06
N ARG A 9 9.43 -12.60 1.02
CA ARG A 9 9.61 -11.29 0.40
C ARG A 9 10.24 -10.34 1.41
N ILE A 10 11.04 -9.44 0.90
CA ILE A 10 11.67 -8.44 1.74
C ILE A 10 10.81 -7.19 1.71
N LYS A 11 10.45 -6.70 2.87
CA LYS A 11 9.61 -5.52 2.92
C LYS A 11 10.38 -4.31 2.42
N PRO A 12 9.71 -3.36 1.78
CA PRO A 12 10.36 -2.15 1.29
C PRO A 12 10.93 -1.34 2.44
N SER A 13 11.93 -0.55 2.13
CA SER A 13 12.51 0.33 3.14
C SER A 13 11.53 1.43 3.50
N LYS A 14 11.74 2.04 4.66
CA LYS A 14 10.88 3.13 5.08
C LYS A 14 10.89 4.26 4.08
N GLU A 15 12.06 4.55 3.54
CA GLU A 15 12.19 5.64 2.59
C GLU A 15 11.41 5.37 1.32
N GLN A 16 11.49 4.13 0.85
CA GLN A 16 10.76 3.75 -0.34
C GLN A 16 9.26 3.84 -0.10
N LEU A 17 8.81 3.34 1.05
CA LEU A 17 7.41 3.40 1.40
C LEU A 17 6.90 4.82 1.47
N LYS A 18 7.66 5.70 2.10
CA LYS A 18 7.25 7.09 2.23
C LYS A 18 7.16 7.78 0.88
N GLN A 19 8.10 7.50 0.01
CA GLN A 19 8.09 8.07 -1.32
C GLN A 19 6.88 7.62 -2.11
N GLU A 20 6.60 6.32 -2.05
CA GLU A 20 5.47 5.77 -2.78
C GLU A 20 4.15 6.28 -2.21
N TYR A 21 4.08 6.42 -0.90
CA TYR A 21 2.89 6.96 -0.26
C TYR A 21 2.65 8.40 -0.71
N LYS A 22 3.72 9.17 -0.78
CA LYS A 22 3.64 10.53 -1.28
C LYS A 22 3.10 10.58 -2.70
N GLN A 23 3.57 9.68 -3.55
CA GLN A 23 3.09 9.60 -4.91
C GLN A 23 1.61 9.27 -4.96
N MET A 24 1.17 8.36 -4.10
CA MET A 24 -0.24 8.02 -4.03
C MET A 24 -1.09 9.21 -3.60
N LEU A 25 -0.62 9.95 -2.62
CA LEU A 25 -1.34 11.13 -2.16
C LEU A 25 -1.39 12.20 -3.25
N ALA A 26 -0.32 12.33 -4.01
CA ALA A 26 -0.30 13.27 -5.10
C ALA A 26 -1.32 12.91 -6.18
N LEU A 27 -1.48 11.62 -6.44
CA LEU A 27 -2.48 11.18 -7.38
C LEU A 27 -3.88 11.55 -6.92
N VAL A 28 -4.14 11.37 -5.63
CA VAL A 28 -5.43 11.72 -5.08
C VAL A 28 -5.69 13.22 -5.20
N GLU A 29 -4.69 14.02 -4.88
CA GLU A 29 -4.81 15.46 -4.97
C GLU A 29 -4.99 15.92 -6.40
N HIS A 30 -4.24 15.31 -7.29
CA HIS A 30 -4.30 15.68 -8.69
C HIS A 30 -5.69 15.43 -9.25
N ASN A 31 -6.34 14.40 -8.75
CA ASN A 31 -7.71 14.08 -9.14
C ASN A 31 -8.70 14.57 -8.12
N GLY A 32 -8.36 15.61 -7.41
CA GLY A 32 -9.10 16.05 -6.24
C GLY A 32 -10.55 16.41 -6.48
N SER A 33 -10.90 16.79 -7.68
CA SER A 33 -12.29 17.10 -7.99
C SER A 33 -13.10 15.82 -8.21
N ARG A 34 -12.45 14.69 -8.24
CA ARG A 34 -13.11 13.43 -8.50
C ARG A 34 -13.62 12.80 -7.23
N PRO A 35 -14.64 11.95 -7.32
CA PRO A 35 -15.15 11.26 -6.15
C PRO A 35 -14.09 10.41 -5.51
N ALA A 36 -14.29 10.16 -4.24
CA ALA A 36 -13.33 9.38 -3.45
C ALA A 36 -13.14 7.96 -3.95
N LYS A 37 -14.01 7.49 -4.80
CA LYS A 37 -13.87 6.14 -5.31
C LYS A 37 -12.56 5.93 -6.06
N CYS A 38 -11.87 7.01 -6.41
CA CYS A 38 -10.59 6.91 -7.09
C CYS A 38 -9.42 6.91 -6.12
N ASN A 39 -9.69 6.93 -4.83
CA ASN A 39 -8.65 6.97 -3.82
C ASN A 39 -8.15 5.56 -3.54
N PRO A 40 -6.89 5.25 -3.91
CA PRO A 40 -6.39 3.88 -3.70
C PRO A 40 -6.34 3.47 -2.24
N ILE A 41 -6.10 4.42 -1.35
CA ILE A 41 -6.03 4.09 0.07
C ILE A 41 -7.40 3.68 0.59
N THR A 42 -8.43 4.38 0.18
CA THR A 42 -9.79 4.03 0.57
C THR A 42 -10.18 2.66 0.01
N GLU A 43 -9.81 2.42 -1.24
CA GLU A 43 -10.13 1.13 -1.86
C GLU A 43 -9.40 -0.01 -1.17
N ALA A 44 -8.13 0.20 -0.83
CA ALA A 44 -7.37 -0.83 -0.14
C ALA A 44 -7.97 -1.11 1.22
N ALA A 45 -8.37 -0.08 1.93
CA ALA A 45 -8.96 -0.26 3.25
C ALA A 45 -10.22 -1.11 3.16
N LYS A 46 -11.05 -0.83 2.17
CA LYS A 46 -12.26 -1.60 1.98
C LYS A 46 -11.98 -3.04 1.60
N GLN A 47 -11.09 -3.23 0.67
CA GLN A 47 -10.84 -4.55 0.13
C GLN A 47 -10.21 -5.48 1.15
N PHE A 48 -9.33 -4.97 1.97
CA PHE A 48 -8.58 -5.81 2.90
C PHE A 48 -9.07 -5.70 4.33
N GLY A 49 -10.15 -4.96 4.55
CA GLY A 49 -10.70 -4.83 5.89
C GLY A 49 -9.84 -4.00 6.81
N TYR A 50 -9.12 -3.05 6.27
CA TYR A 50 -8.28 -2.15 7.04
C TYR A 50 -8.95 -0.81 7.20
N THR A 51 -8.38 0.01 8.07
CA THR A 51 -8.79 1.41 8.18
C THR A 51 -7.77 2.26 7.45
N ARG A 52 -8.16 3.48 7.12
CA ARG A 52 -7.25 4.40 6.46
C ARG A 52 -6.02 4.69 7.31
N PRO A 53 -6.18 4.93 8.63
CA PRO A 53 -4.98 5.09 9.46
C PRO A 53 -4.10 3.84 9.47
N GLY A 54 -4.69 2.66 9.38
CA GLY A 54 -3.91 1.43 9.32
C GLY A 54 -3.05 1.36 8.07
N ILE A 55 -3.63 1.74 6.93
CA ILE A 55 -2.88 1.79 5.69
C ILE A 55 -1.77 2.83 5.78
N ALA A 56 -2.07 3.98 6.37
CA ALA A 56 -1.06 5.02 6.52
C ALA A 56 0.10 4.56 7.37
N ARG A 57 -0.17 3.84 8.45
CA ARG A 57 0.89 3.32 9.29
C ARG A 57 1.79 2.37 8.51
N LEU A 58 1.18 1.52 7.71
CA LEU A 58 1.94 0.59 6.90
C LEU A 58 2.85 1.33 5.94
N MET A 59 2.32 2.33 5.26
CA MET A 59 3.09 3.06 4.27
C MET A 59 4.08 4.04 4.88
N ASN A 60 3.95 4.32 6.16
CA ASN A 60 4.94 5.16 6.85
C ASN A 60 6.03 4.33 7.51
N GLY A 61 6.04 3.04 7.25
CA GLY A 61 7.10 2.18 7.76
C GLY A 61 7.00 1.91 9.24
N LYS A 62 5.80 1.98 9.79
CA LYS A 62 5.61 1.76 11.21
C LYS A 62 5.23 0.34 11.57
N VAL A 63 5.16 -0.54 10.58
CA VAL A 63 4.88 -1.95 10.80
C VAL A 63 6.20 -2.71 10.71
N ASP A 64 6.64 -3.28 11.82
CA ASP A 64 7.93 -3.94 11.87
C ASP A 64 7.94 -5.25 11.11
N ARG A 65 6.93 -6.04 11.32
CA ARG A 65 6.83 -7.34 10.68
C ARG A 65 5.72 -7.34 9.67
N TRP A 66 6.05 -7.67 8.45
CA TRP A 66 5.07 -7.73 7.39
C TRP A 66 4.59 -9.17 7.24
N LYS A 67 3.29 -9.34 7.34
CA LYS A 67 2.63 -10.59 7.04
C LYS A 67 2.24 -10.60 5.57
N PRO A 68 1.88 -11.77 5.02
CA PRO A 68 1.47 -11.82 3.61
C PRO A 68 0.41 -10.79 3.25
N GLN A 69 -0.49 -10.51 4.19
CA GLN A 69 -1.54 -9.54 3.95
C GLN A 69 -0.97 -8.14 3.69
N HIS A 70 0.09 -7.80 4.40
CA HIS A 70 0.71 -6.49 4.21
C HIS A 70 1.30 -6.37 2.80
N PHE A 71 1.92 -7.43 2.32
CA PHE A 71 2.46 -7.42 0.97
C PHE A 71 1.35 -7.31 -0.07
N MET A 72 0.22 -7.95 0.19
CA MET A 72 -0.90 -7.87 -0.73
C MET A 72 -1.44 -6.45 -0.80
N ILE A 73 -1.56 -5.79 0.33
CA ILE A 73 -2.01 -4.40 0.37
C ILE A 73 -1.03 -3.51 -0.38
N TYR A 74 0.24 -3.72 -0.14
CA TYR A 74 1.28 -2.94 -0.80
C TYR A 74 1.23 -3.12 -2.31
N ASP A 75 1.09 -4.36 -2.77
CA ASP A 75 1.02 -4.65 -4.20
C ASP A 75 -0.22 -4.00 -4.81
N PHE A 76 -1.32 -4.05 -4.10
CA PHE A 76 -2.55 -3.42 -4.57
C PHE A 76 -2.36 -1.92 -4.76
N LEU A 77 -1.72 -1.29 -3.79
CA LEU A 77 -1.50 0.14 -3.85
C LEU A 77 -0.49 0.50 -4.95
N LYS A 78 0.54 -0.31 -5.10
CA LYS A 78 1.55 -0.03 -6.12
C LYS A 78 0.98 -0.10 -7.51
N ALA A 79 -0.04 -0.88 -7.72
CA ALA A 79 -0.65 -0.97 -9.03
C ALA A 79 -1.17 0.38 -9.51
N TYR A 80 -1.47 1.26 -8.58
CA TYR A 80 -1.94 2.60 -8.95
C TYR A 80 -0.83 3.52 -9.38
N LEU A 81 0.42 3.14 -9.11
CA LEU A 81 1.57 3.97 -9.46
C LEU A 81 2.19 3.59 -10.80
N THR A 82 1.75 2.52 -11.38
CA THR A 82 2.34 2.05 -12.64
C THR A 82 1.43 2.26 -13.86
#